data_852e2deaef16c673cb75ec64b3a29129
#
_entry.id   852e2deaef16c673cb75ec64b3a29129
#
_cell.length_a   1.000
_cell.length_b   1.000
_cell.length_c   1.000
_cell.angle_alpha   90.00
_cell.angle_beta   90.00
_cell.angle_gamma   90.00
#
_symmetry.space_group_name_H-M   'P 1'
#
loop_
_entity.id
_entity.type
_entity.pdbx_description
1 polymer ?
#
loop_
_entity_poly.entity_id
_entity_poly.type
_entity_poly.pdbx_seq_one_letter_code
_entity_poly.pdbx_strand_id
1 'polypeptide(L)'
;KADGLALWTLRNDKGRCWLPLFTSVAAAGADRSTASRPMADRTLEQAMQLALDTPGIDGVVLDPWSNSASLDGALLNGLLHAGHTPEGPGAEEAEAGKEAARAGHWAAAAECYQKAAEQGSSAGLSLLGECLYQGRGVPKSAAQARKLWKAAAESGEPIALLNLGDDCAARGDNGKALLWYRRARQN
;
A
#
# COMPACT_ATOMS: atom_id res chain seq x y z
N LYS A 1 17.99 6.87 -16.98
CA LYS A 1 18.72 8.07 -16.50
C LYS A 1 17.68 8.95 -15.89
N ALA A 2 17.62 9.01 -14.56
CA ALA A 2 16.80 9.97 -13.85
C ALA A 2 17.39 11.34 -14.16
N ASP A 3 16.60 12.20 -14.79
CA ASP A 3 16.98 13.57 -15.04
C ASP A 3 17.22 14.23 -13.68
N GLY A 4 18.45 14.70 -13.48
CA GLY A 4 18.96 15.19 -12.22
C GLY A 4 18.39 16.53 -11.79
N LEU A 5 17.09 16.58 -11.50
CA LEU A 5 16.51 17.65 -10.70
C LEU A 5 16.98 17.48 -9.26
N ALA A 6 17.97 18.28 -8.86
CA ALA A 6 18.38 18.33 -7.46
C ALA A 6 17.19 18.78 -6.61
N LEU A 7 16.78 17.94 -5.67
CA LEU A 7 15.75 18.30 -4.70
C LEU A 7 16.26 19.49 -3.88
N TRP A 8 15.47 20.55 -3.88
CA TRP A 8 15.75 21.66 -2.99
C TRP A 8 15.35 21.29 -1.57
N THR A 9 16.26 21.45 -0.63
CA THR A 9 16.04 21.12 0.78
C THR A 9 16.35 22.31 1.67
N LEU A 10 15.66 22.41 2.79
CA LEU A 10 15.97 23.32 3.87
C LEU A 10 16.83 22.60 4.91
N ARG A 11 17.86 23.26 5.39
CA ARG A 11 18.70 22.74 6.46
C ARG A 11 18.52 23.63 7.68
N ASN A 12 18.23 23.01 8.83
CA ASN A 12 18.18 23.74 10.09
C ASN A 12 19.57 23.89 10.73
N ASP A 13 19.64 24.62 11.82
CA ASP A 13 20.85 24.88 12.63
C ASP A 13 21.45 23.58 13.25
N LYS A 14 20.67 22.52 13.39
CA LYS A 14 21.11 21.19 13.84
C LYS A 14 21.59 20.30 12.71
N GLY A 15 21.68 20.82 11.49
CA GLY A 15 22.14 20.09 10.30
C GLY A 15 21.12 19.13 9.68
N ARG A 16 19.89 19.07 10.17
CA ARG A 16 18.81 18.26 9.59
C ARG A 16 18.32 18.86 8.29
N CYS A 17 18.05 17.98 7.31
CA CYS A 17 17.55 18.34 5.99
C CYS A 17 16.07 18.05 5.85
N TRP A 18 15.30 19.03 5.39
CA TRP A 18 13.85 18.97 5.26
C TRP A 18 13.41 19.26 3.83
N LEU A 19 12.42 18.51 3.33
CA LEU A 19 11.78 18.80 2.06
C LEU A 19 10.67 19.85 2.28
N PRO A 20 10.78 21.06 1.71
CA PRO A 20 9.74 22.06 1.85
C PRO A 20 8.55 21.76 0.95
N LEU A 21 7.36 21.83 1.51
CA LEU A 21 6.08 21.75 0.82
C LEU A 21 5.30 23.04 1.03
N PHE A 22 4.62 23.48 0.00
CA PHE A 22 3.81 24.70 0.02
C PHE A 22 2.36 24.36 -0.28
N THR A 23 1.44 24.83 0.54
CA THR A 23 0.00 24.60 0.37
C THR A 23 -0.59 25.48 -0.75
N SER A 24 0.15 26.51 -1.15
CA SER A 24 -0.25 27.38 -2.26
C SER A 24 0.96 28.04 -2.93
N VAL A 25 0.78 28.54 -4.14
CA VAL A 25 1.79 29.34 -4.87
C VAL A 25 2.14 30.62 -4.11
N ALA A 26 1.16 31.21 -3.41
CA ALA A 26 1.38 32.38 -2.58
C ALA A 26 2.31 32.07 -1.39
N ALA A 27 2.13 30.92 -0.75
CA ALA A 27 3.00 30.46 0.34
C ALA A 27 4.44 30.21 -0.16
N ALA A 28 4.59 29.63 -1.35
CA ALA A 28 5.90 29.43 -2.00
C ALA A 28 6.59 30.74 -2.38
N GLY A 29 5.85 31.74 -2.76
CA GLY A 29 6.35 33.06 -3.17
C GLY A 29 6.63 34.02 -1.98
N ALA A 30 6.34 33.62 -0.76
CA ALA A 30 6.54 34.47 0.43
C ALA A 30 8.01 34.77 0.69
N ASP A 31 8.93 33.92 0.24
CA ASP A 31 10.38 34.20 0.25
C ASP A 31 10.94 34.35 -1.16
N ARG A 32 11.75 35.40 -1.38
CA ARG A 32 12.42 35.66 -2.66
C ARG A 32 13.35 34.53 -3.11
N SER A 33 13.85 33.73 -2.18
CA SER A 33 14.72 32.57 -2.50
C SER A 33 13.98 31.43 -3.20
N THR A 34 12.65 31.37 -3.04
CA THR A 34 11.79 30.32 -3.61
C THR A 34 11.05 30.75 -4.88
N ALA A 35 10.83 32.07 -5.05
CA ALA A 35 9.98 32.62 -6.12
C ALA A 35 10.44 32.30 -7.55
N SER A 36 11.71 31.94 -7.75
CA SER A 36 12.29 31.62 -9.08
C SER A 36 12.60 30.13 -9.26
N ARG A 37 12.23 29.26 -8.33
CA ARG A 37 12.55 27.83 -8.40
C ARG A 37 11.42 27.05 -9.05
N PRO A 38 11.75 26.06 -9.90
CA PRO A 38 10.73 25.16 -10.45
C PRO A 38 10.05 24.38 -9.34
N MET A 39 8.73 24.41 -9.33
CA MET A 39 7.91 23.65 -8.39
C MET A 39 7.21 22.53 -9.13
N ALA A 40 7.09 21.37 -8.50
CA ALA A 40 6.33 20.25 -9.01
C ALA A 40 5.04 20.10 -8.19
N ASP A 41 3.91 19.99 -8.89
CA ASP A 41 2.65 19.63 -8.25
C ASP A 41 2.69 18.16 -7.82
N ARG A 42 2.62 17.95 -6.52
CA ARG A 42 2.55 16.61 -5.93
C ARG A 42 1.49 16.58 -4.85
N THR A 43 0.84 15.44 -4.68
CA THR A 43 -0.02 15.23 -3.51
C THR A 43 0.85 15.18 -2.25
N LEU A 44 0.25 15.48 -1.10
CA LEU A 44 0.96 15.39 0.19
C LEU A 44 1.54 13.98 0.40
N GLU A 45 0.78 12.95 0.09
CA GLU A 45 1.22 11.55 0.16
C GLU A 45 2.45 11.27 -0.70
N GLN A 46 2.45 11.71 -1.97
CA GLN A 46 3.62 11.57 -2.86
C GLN A 46 4.85 12.29 -2.35
N ALA A 47 4.67 13.45 -1.73
CA ALA A 47 5.78 14.21 -1.16
C ALA A 47 6.31 13.58 0.14
N MET A 48 5.43 13.04 0.96
CA MET A 48 5.79 12.30 2.17
C MET A 48 6.58 11.03 1.80
N GLN A 49 6.12 10.27 0.82
CA GLN A 49 6.82 9.09 0.33
C GLN A 49 8.20 9.45 -0.26
N LEU A 50 8.27 10.51 -1.05
CA LEU A 50 9.55 11.00 -1.60
C LEU A 50 10.55 11.37 -0.49
N ALA A 51 10.10 11.97 0.59
CA ALA A 51 10.96 12.32 1.73
C ALA A 51 11.50 11.07 2.43
N LEU A 52 10.67 10.03 2.60
CA LEU A 52 11.09 8.76 3.19
C LEU A 52 12.07 7.98 2.30
N ASP A 53 11.85 8.01 0.98
CA ASP A 53 12.66 7.27 0.00
C ASP A 53 13.98 7.97 -0.34
N THR A 54 14.15 9.26 0.05
CA THR A 54 15.36 10.03 -0.29
C THR A 54 16.36 10.01 0.85
N PRO A 55 17.54 9.38 0.68
CA PRO A 55 18.59 9.37 1.71
C PRO A 55 19.04 10.78 2.09
N GLY A 56 19.13 11.04 3.38
CA GLY A 56 19.58 12.32 3.92
C GLY A 56 18.48 13.38 4.05
N ILE A 57 17.22 13.03 3.80
CA ILE A 57 16.06 13.85 4.15
C ILE A 57 15.51 13.38 5.49
N ASP A 58 15.41 14.28 6.47
CA ASP A 58 14.92 13.97 7.82
C ASP A 58 13.40 14.10 7.95
N GLY A 59 12.73 14.70 6.96
CA GLY A 59 11.28 14.88 6.96
C GLY A 59 10.80 15.97 6.00
N VAL A 60 9.57 16.39 6.22
CA VAL A 60 8.87 17.41 5.42
C VAL A 60 8.54 18.62 6.31
N VAL A 61 8.67 19.83 5.77
CA VAL A 61 8.17 21.05 6.40
C VAL A 61 7.12 21.70 5.52
N LEU A 62 5.94 21.93 6.09
CA LEU A 62 4.82 22.57 5.41
C LEU A 62 4.93 24.09 5.59
N ASP A 63 4.76 24.83 4.49
CA ASP A 63 4.75 26.30 4.46
C ASP A 63 5.85 26.95 5.32
N PRO A 64 7.14 26.65 5.07
CA PRO A 64 8.25 26.97 5.95
C PRO A 64 8.41 28.46 6.28
N TRP A 65 7.77 29.35 5.51
CA TRP A 65 7.86 30.81 5.65
C TRP A 65 6.67 31.44 6.36
N SER A 66 5.73 30.63 6.85
CA SER A 66 4.52 31.09 7.55
C SER A 66 4.30 30.29 8.84
N ASN A 67 3.11 29.79 9.09
CA ASN A 67 2.81 28.88 10.20
C ASN A 67 3.32 27.46 9.89
N SER A 68 4.65 27.28 9.93
CA SER A 68 5.29 26.04 9.52
C SER A 68 4.99 24.88 10.48
N ALA A 69 4.67 23.72 9.91
CA ALA A 69 4.63 22.45 10.62
C ALA A 69 5.71 21.51 10.06
N SER A 70 6.50 20.91 10.92
CA SER A 70 7.51 19.93 10.52
C SER A 70 7.05 18.52 10.88
N LEU A 71 7.15 17.60 9.90
CA LEU A 71 6.83 16.20 10.03
C LEU A 71 8.12 15.40 9.84
N ASP A 72 8.66 14.85 10.92
CA ASP A 72 9.85 13.99 10.82
C ASP A 72 9.54 12.63 10.20
N GLY A 73 10.57 11.85 9.87
CA GLY A 73 10.42 10.57 9.20
C GLY A 73 9.54 9.59 9.96
N ALA A 74 9.58 9.59 11.30
CA ALA A 74 8.76 8.71 12.11
C ALA A 74 7.27 9.09 12.01
N LEU A 75 6.97 10.39 12.09
CA LEU A 75 5.61 10.90 11.95
C LEU A 75 5.08 10.75 10.52
N LEU A 76 5.93 10.97 9.50
CA LEU A 76 5.58 10.74 8.09
C LEU A 76 5.20 9.28 7.84
N ASN A 77 6.02 8.36 8.33
CA ASN A 77 5.75 6.93 8.23
C ASN A 77 4.45 6.56 8.96
N GLY A 78 4.25 7.10 10.16
CA GLY A 78 3.01 6.91 10.91
C GLY A 78 1.77 7.44 10.15
N LEU A 79 1.85 8.63 9.55
CA LEU A 79 0.73 9.23 8.80
C LEU A 79 0.43 8.50 7.49
N LEU A 80 1.46 8.09 6.74
CA LEU A 80 1.27 7.30 5.51
C LEU A 80 0.62 5.94 5.79
N HIS A 81 0.88 5.38 6.97
CA HIS A 81 0.33 4.09 7.38
C HIS A 81 -0.87 4.22 8.34
N ALA A 82 -1.21 5.43 8.80
CA ALA A 82 -2.34 5.67 9.72
C ALA A 82 -3.71 5.35 9.12
N GLY A 83 -3.80 5.29 7.78
CA GLY A 83 -4.99 4.78 7.08
C GLY A 83 -4.96 3.27 6.83
N HIS A 84 -3.89 2.60 7.24
CA HIS A 84 -3.66 1.18 7.06
C HIS A 84 -3.35 0.47 8.40
N THR A 85 -3.98 0.90 9.49
CA THR A 85 -4.08 -0.02 10.62
C THR A 85 -4.89 -1.21 10.11
N PRO A 86 -4.30 -2.40 10.11
CA PRO A 86 -5.05 -3.58 9.73
C PRO A 86 -6.24 -3.70 10.67
N GLU A 87 -7.44 -3.42 10.16
CA GLU A 87 -8.65 -3.51 10.96
C GLU A 87 -9.27 -4.90 10.79
N GLY A 88 -9.60 -5.50 11.90
CA GLY A 88 -10.28 -6.78 11.95
C GLY A 88 -9.37 -7.98 12.29
N PRO A 89 -10.00 -9.13 12.52
CA PRO A 89 -9.29 -10.35 12.93
C PRO A 89 -8.23 -10.76 11.89
N GLY A 90 -7.00 -11.01 12.33
CA GLY A 90 -5.91 -11.50 11.47
C GLY A 90 -5.40 -10.51 10.43
N ALA A 91 -5.70 -9.23 10.56
CA ALA A 91 -5.30 -8.21 9.60
C ALA A 91 -3.79 -7.93 9.68
N GLU A 92 -3.18 -7.96 10.86
CA GLU A 92 -1.73 -7.80 11.04
C GLU A 92 -0.97 -8.95 10.36
N GLU A 93 -1.43 -10.19 10.54
CA GLU A 93 -0.82 -11.36 9.92
C GLU A 93 -0.99 -11.33 8.40
N ALA A 94 -2.12 -10.85 7.90
CA ALA A 94 -2.33 -10.70 6.46
C ALA A 94 -1.36 -9.66 5.86
N GLU A 95 -1.11 -8.53 6.53
CA GLU A 95 -0.13 -7.54 6.09
C GLU A 95 1.31 -8.07 6.18
N ALA A 96 1.70 -8.72 7.28
CA ALA A 96 3.00 -9.37 7.39
C ALA A 96 3.21 -10.40 6.27
N GLY A 97 2.16 -11.15 5.91
CA GLY A 97 2.18 -12.07 4.77
C GLY A 97 2.39 -11.35 3.43
N LYS A 98 1.76 -10.19 3.21
CA LYS A 98 1.97 -9.40 1.98
C LYS A 98 3.40 -8.87 1.89
N GLU A 99 3.99 -8.44 3.01
CA GLU A 99 5.38 -7.99 3.04
C GLU A 99 6.35 -9.15 2.73
N ALA A 100 6.13 -10.33 3.33
CA ALA A 100 6.91 -11.52 3.03
C ALA A 100 6.79 -11.92 1.54
N ALA A 101 5.59 -11.82 0.96
CA ALA A 101 5.35 -12.09 -0.46
C ALA A 101 6.08 -11.09 -1.37
N ARG A 102 6.09 -9.79 -1.03
CA ARG A 102 6.86 -8.75 -1.75
C ARG A 102 8.36 -9.03 -1.72
N ALA A 103 8.87 -9.55 -0.60
CA ALA A 103 10.25 -9.98 -0.46
C ALA A 103 10.57 -11.32 -1.16
N GLY A 104 9.57 -11.98 -1.75
CA GLY A 104 9.72 -13.30 -2.40
C GLY A 104 9.72 -14.49 -1.43
N HIS A 105 9.49 -14.27 -0.15
CA HIS A 105 9.47 -15.31 0.89
C HIS A 105 8.10 -16.00 0.96
N TRP A 106 7.72 -16.70 -0.11
CA TRP A 106 6.38 -17.26 -0.28
C TRP A 106 5.94 -18.28 0.79
N ALA A 107 6.89 -19.04 1.36
CA ALA A 107 6.55 -19.98 2.44
C ALA A 107 6.12 -19.23 3.70
N ALA A 108 6.91 -18.21 4.10
CA ALA A 108 6.56 -17.36 5.23
C ALA A 108 5.26 -16.59 4.99
N ALA A 109 5.05 -16.10 3.76
CA ALA A 109 3.79 -15.44 3.39
C ALA A 109 2.59 -16.37 3.57
N ALA A 110 2.67 -17.60 3.10
CA ALA A 110 1.59 -18.59 3.23
C ALA A 110 1.29 -18.93 4.70
N GLU A 111 2.33 -19.04 5.56
CA GLU A 111 2.15 -19.24 7.00
C GLU A 111 1.43 -18.05 7.67
N CYS A 112 1.81 -16.82 7.31
CA CYS A 112 1.14 -15.62 7.80
C CYS A 112 -0.32 -15.57 7.35
N TYR A 113 -0.60 -15.87 6.08
CA TYR A 113 -1.97 -15.92 5.57
C TYR A 113 -2.80 -17.03 6.22
N GLN A 114 -2.18 -18.16 6.55
CA GLN A 114 -2.86 -19.21 7.28
C GLN A 114 -3.26 -18.74 8.69
N LYS A 115 -2.35 -18.11 9.43
CA LYS A 115 -2.64 -17.53 10.76
C LYS A 115 -3.75 -16.48 10.68
N ALA A 116 -3.71 -15.61 9.67
CA ALA A 116 -4.75 -14.63 9.42
C ALA A 116 -6.11 -15.31 9.18
N ALA A 117 -6.14 -16.37 8.36
CA ALA A 117 -7.36 -17.14 8.09
C ALA A 117 -7.91 -17.84 9.33
N GLU A 118 -7.05 -18.38 10.18
CA GLU A 118 -7.43 -19.03 11.47
C GLU A 118 -8.05 -18.02 12.44
N GLN A 119 -7.65 -16.75 12.36
CA GLN A 119 -8.24 -15.64 13.13
C GLN A 119 -9.54 -15.10 12.49
N GLY A 120 -9.96 -15.63 11.34
CA GLY A 120 -11.20 -15.26 10.68
C GLY A 120 -11.05 -14.17 9.61
N SER A 121 -9.81 -13.85 9.19
CA SER A 121 -9.55 -12.87 8.12
C SER A 121 -10.01 -13.41 6.76
N SER A 122 -11.00 -12.76 6.14
CA SER A 122 -11.42 -13.07 4.78
C SER A 122 -10.32 -12.74 3.76
N ALA A 123 -9.55 -11.68 4.00
CA ALA A 123 -8.37 -11.35 3.20
C ALA A 123 -7.29 -12.46 3.33
N GLY A 124 -7.03 -12.97 4.53
CA GLY A 124 -6.12 -14.09 4.77
C GLY A 124 -6.54 -15.35 4.01
N LEU A 125 -7.84 -15.69 4.05
CA LEU A 125 -8.41 -16.80 3.26
C LEU A 125 -8.19 -16.62 1.76
N SER A 126 -8.40 -15.42 1.24
CA SER A 126 -8.22 -15.10 -0.19
C SER A 126 -6.78 -15.24 -0.64
N LEU A 127 -5.84 -14.68 0.13
CA LEU A 127 -4.40 -14.68 -0.17
C LEU A 127 -3.79 -16.08 -0.03
N LEU A 128 -4.20 -16.85 0.99
CA LEU A 128 -3.81 -18.26 1.11
C LEU A 128 -4.34 -19.08 -0.07
N GLY A 129 -5.58 -18.81 -0.50
CA GLY A 129 -6.17 -19.42 -1.68
C GLY A 129 -5.35 -19.16 -2.94
N GLU A 130 -4.85 -17.93 -3.11
CA GLU A 130 -3.97 -17.58 -4.24
C GLU A 130 -2.64 -18.35 -4.18
N CYS A 131 -2.00 -18.43 -3.00
CA CYS A 131 -0.79 -19.22 -2.81
C CYS A 131 -1.00 -20.69 -3.19
N LEU A 132 -2.10 -21.29 -2.75
CA LEU A 132 -2.48 -22.67 -3.11
C LEU A 132 -2.79 -22.85 -4.59
N TYR A 133 -3.44 -21.89 -5.23
CA TYR A 133 -3.77 -21.98 -6.66
C TYR A 133 -2.54 -21.92 -7.54
N GLN A 134 -1.60 -21.08 -7.18
CA GLN A 134 -0.33 -20.91 -7.92
C GLN A 134 0.75 -21.91 -7.50
N GLY A 135 0.67 -22.47 -6.27
CA GLY A 135 1.72 -23.32 -5.69
C GLY A 135 2.90 -22.50 -5.16
N ARG A 136 2.64 -21.29 -4.66
CA ARG A 136 3.66 -20.40 -4.09
C ARG A 136 3.80 -20.62 -2.58
N GLY A 137 4.94 -21.15 -2.14
CA GLY A 137 5.23 -21.44 -0.74
C GLY A 137 4.48 -22.63 -0.14
N VAL A 138 3.47 -23.14 -0.84
CA VAL A 138 2.63 -24.31 -0.47
C VAL A 138 2.38 -25.19 -1.69
N PRO A 139 2.12 -26.49 -1.48
CA PRO A 139 1.77 -27.39 -2.59
C PRO A 139 0.53 -26.88 -3.37
N LYS A 140 0.62 -26.90 -4.69
CA LYS A 140 -0.46 -26.43 -5.56
C LYS A 140 -1.73 -27.25 -5.37
N SER A 141 -2.85 -26.57 -5.07
CA SER A 141 -4.16 -27.21 -4.92
C SER A 141 -5.31 -26.28 -5.29
N ALA A 142 -5.71 -26.28 -6.53
CA ALA A 142 -6.85 -25.49 -7.02
C ALA A 142 -8.17 -25.85 -6.33
N ALA A 143 -8.32 -27.08 -5.84
CA ALA A 143 -9.51 -27.49 -5.12
C ALA A 143 -9.61 -26.84 -3.73
N GLN A 144 -8.48 -26.76 -3.01
CA GLN A 144 -8.41 -26.08 -1.72
C GLN A 144 -8.54 -24.57 -1.89
N ALA A 145 -7.87 -23.99 -2.89
CA ALA A 145 -7.98 -22.56 -3.22
C ALA A 145 -9.45 -22.16 -3.42
N ARG A 146 -10.20 -22.90 -4.23
CA ARG A 146 -11.63 -22.64 -4.45
C ARG A 146 -12.47 -22.71 -3.18
N LYS A 147 -12.15 -23.62 -2.26
CA LYS A 147 -12.86 -23.69 -0.94
C LYS A 147 -12.62 -22.43 -0.11
N LEU A 148 -11.36 -21.99 -0.05
CA LEU A 148 -10.99 -20.78 0.71
C LEU A 148 -11.63 -19.54 0.07
N TRP A 149 -11.55 -19.39 -1.25
CA TRP A 149 -12.18 -18.26 -1.94
C TRP A 149 -13.70 -18.22 -1.76
N LYS A 150 -14.38 -19.38 -1.72
CA LYS A 150 -15.82 -19.40 -1.45
C LYS A 150 -16.13 -18.94 -0.04
N ALA A 151 -15.38 -19.39 0.97
CA ALA A 151 -15.54 -18.94 2.34
C ALA A 151 -15.28 -17.42 2.47
N ALA A 152 -14.22 -16.90 1.84
CA ALA A 152 -13.97 -15.47 1.84
C ALA A 152 -15.05 -14.66 1.07
N ALA A 153 -15.57 -15.21 -0.02
CA ALA A 153 -16.64 -14.59 -0.81
C ALA A 153 -17.98 -14.49 -0.06
N GLU A 154 -18.23 -15.36 0.94
CA GLU A 154 -19.41 -15.27 1.81
C GLU A 154 -19.36 -13.96 2.64
N SER A 155 -18.17 -13.53 3.05
CA SER A 155 -17.94 -12.25 3.74
C SER A 155 -17.84 -11.05 2.77
N GLY A 156 -18.03 -11.27 1.47
CA GLY A 156 -17.96 -10.22 0.47
C GLY A 156 -16.54 -9.81 0.05
N GLU A 157 -15.50 -10.60 0.39
CA GLU A 157 -14.11 -10.28 0.06
C GLU A 157 -13.89 -10.10 -1.46
N PRO A 158 -13.52 -8.89 -1.94
CA PRO A 158 -13.45 -8.60 -3.37
C PRO A 158 -12.45 -9.47 -4.13
N ILE A 159 -11.28 -9.73 -3.54
CA ILE A 159 -10.22 -10.54 -4.15
C ILE A 159 -10.70 -11.99 -4.36
N ALA A 160 -11.42 -12.55 -3.37
CA ALA A 160 -11.98 -13.89 -3.49
C ALA A 160 -13.02 -13.99 -4.62
N LEU A 161 -13.86 -12.98 -4.73
CA LEU A 161 -14.88 -12.91 -5.80
C LEU A 161 -14.24 -12.83 -7.19
N LEU A 162 -13.18 -12.03 -7.34
CA LEU A 162 -12.41 -11.94 -8.59
C LEU A 162 -11.73 -13.28 -8.91
N ASN A 163 -11.04 -13.88 -7.95
CA ASN A 163 -10.35 -15.17 -8.15
C ASN A 163 -11.31 -16.32 -8.53
N LEU A 164 -12.52 -16.34 -7.95
CA LEU A 164 -13.56 -17.28 -8.34
C LEU A 164 -14.06 -17.03 -9.77
N GLY A 165 -14.17 -15.77 -10.17
CA GLY A 165 -14.49 -15.37 -11.53
C GLY A 165 -13.43 -15.85 -12.52
N ASP A 166 -12.16 -15.59 -12.21
CA ASP A 166 -11.02 -15.99 -13.04
C ASP A 166 -10.90 -17.52 -13.18
N ASP A 167 -11.09 -18.28 -12.08
CA ASP A 167 -11.09 -19.73 -12.12
C ASP A 167 -12.27 -20.28 -12.97
N CYS A 168 -13.44 -19.67 -12.90
CA CYS A 168 -14.57 -20.03 -13.76
C CYS A 168 -14.29 -19.73 -15.22
N ALA A 169 -13.73 -18.56 -15.53
CA ALA A 169 -13.35 -18.19 -16.89
C ALA A 169 -12.28 -19.14 -17.47
N ALA A 170 -11.25 -19.45 -16.67
CA ALA A 170 -10.20 -20.39 -17.07
C ALA A 170 -10.72 -21.80 -17.39
N ARG A 171 -11.84 -22.21 -16.79
CA ARG A 171 -12.53 -23.48 -17.08
C ARG A 171 -13.59 -23.38 -18.17
N GLY A 172 -13.73 -22.21 -18.80
CA GLY A 172 -14.71 -21.97 -19.88
C GLY A 172 -16.15 -21.69 -19.40
N ASP A 173 -16.37 -21.57 -18.07
CA ASP A 173 -17.69 -21.26 -17.50
C ASP A 173 -17.90 -19.75 -17.39
N ASN A 174 -18.00 -19.10 -18.55
CA ASN A 174 -18.12 -17.64 -18.66
C ASN A 174 -19.40 -17.11 -17.98
N GLY A 175 -20.46 -17.91 -17.92
CA GLY A 175 -21.71 -17.54 -17.25
C GLY A 175 -21.49 -17.35 -15.74
N LYS A 176 -20.84 -18.29 -15.08
CA LYS A 176 -20.51 -18.18 -13.65
C LYS A 176 -19.44 -17.13 -13.39
N ALA A 177 -18.43 -17.00 -14.27
CA ALA A 177 -17.44 -15.96 -14.16
C ALA A 177 -18.09 -14.56 -14.10
N LEU A 178 -19.04 -14.29 -15.01
CA LEU A 178 -19.75 -13.01 -15.03
C LEU A 178 -20.56 -12.75 -13.75
N LEU A 179 -21.15 -13.79 -13.16
CA LEU A 179 -21.88 -13.64 -11.88
C LEU A 179 -20.94 -13.23 -10.73
N TRP A 180 -19.77 -13.86 -10.65
CA TRP A 180 -18.75 -13.51 -9.64
C TRP A 180 -18.22 -12.09 -9.82
N TYR A 181 -17.89 -11.68 -11.05
CA TYR A 181 -17.43 -10.31 -11.33
C TYR A 181 -18.49 -9.25 -11.03
N ARG A 182 -19.78 -9.55 -11.33
CA ARG A 182 -20.88 -8.63 -10.95
C ARG A 182 -20.98 -8.47 -9.45
N ARG A 183 -20.86 -9.57 -8.70
CA ARG A 183 -20.88 -9.52 -7.23
C ARG A 183 -19.69 -8.74 -6.67
N ALA A 184 -18.49 -8.91 -7.24
CA ALA A 184 -17.29 -8.15 -6.85
C ALA A 184 -17.45 -6.63 -7.07
N ARG A 185 -18.24 -6.22 -8.08
CA ARG A 185 -18.50 -4.80 -8.36
C ARG A 185 -19.54 -4.17 -7.43
N GLN A 186 -20.35 -4.95 -6.77
CA GLN A 186 -21.44 -4.48 -5.90
C GLN A 186 -21.03 -4.32 -4.44
N ASN A 187 -19.90 -4.90 -4.06
CA ASN A 187 -19.25 -4.75 -2.76
C ASN A 187 -18.17 -3.66 -2.83
#